data_beb034ada1d48a1132881af3bee5acca
#
_entry.id   beb034ada1d48a1132881af3bee5acca
#
_cell.length_a   1.000
_cell.length_b   1.000
_cell.length_c   1.000
_cell.angle_alpha   90.00
_cell.angle_beta   90.00
_cell.angle_gamma   90.00
#
_symmetry.space_group_name_H-M   'P 1'
#
loop_
_entity.id
_entity.type
_entity.pdbx_description
1 polymer ?
#
loop_
_entity_poly.entity_id
_entity_poly.type
_entity_poly.pdbx_seq_one_letter_code
_entity_poly.pdbx_strand_id
1 'polypeptide(L)'
;IARCLPKDRLASDLVILAGYSKEMALFLTANSGLASRFPNQIEFPDYTGAELLAITQSIAKSKGYRLDDACAMPLVAFFDRRQSENAAENGNGRMARNTLEKAILNQSKRLVADADAALDLLLPGDFELE
;
A
#
# COMPACT_ATOMS: atom_id res chain seq x y z
N ILE A 1 -3.46 7.86 20.88
CA ILE A 1 -3.14 7.14 22.12
C ILE A 1 -4.39 6.48 22.67
N ALA A 2 -4.28 5.21 22.88
CA ALA A 2 -5.39 4.44 23.39
C ALA A 2 -5.76 4.84 24.83
N ARG A 3 -6.99 5.20 25.04
CA ARG A 3 -7.56 5.20 26.35
C ARG A 3 -7.86 3.78 26.76
N CYS A 4 -7.36 3.35 27.91
CA CYS A 4 -7.83 2.11 28.50
C CYS A 4 -9.26 2.32 28.95
N LEU A 5 -10.19 1.58 28.37
CA LEU A 5 -11.59 1.65 28.80
C LEU A 5 -11.75 1.01 30.18
N PRO A 6 -12.58 1.59 31.08
CA PRO A 6 -12.98 0.94 32.30
C PRO A 6 -13.65 -0.40 32.00
N LYS A 7 -13.44 -1.38 32.86
CA LYS A 7 -14.00 -2.75 32.67
C LYS A 7 -15.51 -2.77 32.50
N ASP A 8 -16.20 -1.86 33.16
CA ASP A 8 -17.66 -1.75 33.14
C ASP A 8 -18.20 -1.18 31.83
N ARG A 9 -17.34 -0.59 30.97
CA ARG A 9 -17.75 -0.04 29.67
C ARG A 9 -17.38 -0.94 28.48
N LEU A 10 -16.65 -2.02 28.70
CA LEU A 10 -16.17 -2.88 27.59
C LEU A 10 -17.32 -3.55 26.82
N ALA A 11 -18.48 -3.74 27.45
CA ALA A 11 -19.63 -4.35 26.80
C ALA A 11 -20.36 -3.42 25.81
N SER A 12 -20.20 -2.11 25.96
CA SER A 12 -20.92 -1.12 25.15
C SER A 12 -20.04 -0.34 24.16
N ASP A 13 -18.72 -0.41 24.32
CA ASP A 13 -17.77 0.33 23.49
C ASP A 13 -16.90 -0.60 22.68
N LEU A 14 -16.72 -0.27 21.40
CA LEU A 14 -15.77 -0.92 20.52
C LEU A 14 -14.53 -0.04 20.39
N VAL A 15 -13.36 -0.61 20.69
CA VAL A 15 -12.09 0.08 20.53
C VAL A 15 -11.19 -0.72 19.59
N ILE A 16 -10.67 -0.05 18.58
CA ILE A 16 -9.74 -0.62 17.61
C ILE A 16 -8.45 0.20 17.65
N LEU A 17 -7.34 -0.48 17.90
CA LEU A 17 -6.00 0.11 17.82
C LEU A 17 -5.34 -0.35 16.54
N ALA A 18 -4.73 0.58 15.82
CA ALA A 18 -4.02 0.28 14.60
C ALA A 18 -2.64 0.95 14.61
N GLY A 19 -1.65 0.27 14.07
CA GLY A 19 -0.30 0.78 13.98
C GLY A 19 0.63 -0.24 13.33
N TYR A 20 1.87 0.15 13.14
CA TYR A 20 2.88 -0.77 12.61
C TYR A 20 3.20 -1.86 13.63
N SER A 21 3.41 -3.08 13.15
CA SER A 21 3.56 -4.28 14.00
C SER A 21 4.63 -4.11 15.08
N LYS A 22 5.77 -3.56 14.72
CA LYS A 22 6.88 -3.36 15.64
C LYS A 22 6.54 -2.38 16.76
N GLU A 23 6.03 -1.22 16.40
CA GLU A 23 5.63 -0.18 17.35
C GLU A 23 4.45 -0.62 18.20
N MET A 24 3.52 -1.34 17.60
CA MET A 24 2.37 -1.87 18.33
C MET A 24 2.78 -2.93 19.35
N ALA A 25 3.74 -3.80 19.02
CA ALA A 25 4.29 -4.77 19.97
C ALA A 25 4.94 -4.07 21.16
N LEU A 26 5.73 -3.03 20.91
CA LEU A 26 6.36 -2.22 21.96
C LEU A 26 5.31 -1.52 22.82
N PHE A 27 4.27 -0.96 22.21
CA PHE A 27 3.19 -0.28 22.91
C PHE A 27 2.45 -1.23 23.85
N LEU A 28 2.11 -2.42 23.39
CA LEU A 28 1.41 -3.41 24.20
C LEU A 28 2.26 -3.95 25.35
N THR A 29 3.58 -4.06 25.19
CA THR A 29 4.49 -4.50 26.26
C THR A 29 4.81 -3.41 27.26
N ALA A 30 4.83 -2.13 26.82
CA ALA A 30 5.14 -1.00 27.69
C ALA A 30 4.02 -0.69 28.69
N ASN A 31 2.80 -1.11 28.42
CA ASN A 31 1.63 -0.83 29.25
C ASN A 31 1.09 -2.11 29.83
N SER A 32 1.20 -2.27 31.15
CA SER A 32 0.71 -3.46 31.85
C SER A 32 -0.79 -3.67 31.64
N GLY A 33 -1.16 -4.87 31.26
CA GLY A 33 -2.56 -5.25 31.09
C GLY A 33 -3.20 -4.86 29.75
N LEU A 34 -2.54 -4.11 28.89
CA LEU A 34 -3.08 -3.78 27.57
C LEU A 34 -3.27 -5.01 26.69
N ALA A 35 -2.29 -5.90 26.65
CA ALA A 35 -2.37 -7.10 25.83
C ALA A 35 -3.56 -7.98 26.21
N SER A 36 -3.89 -8.06 27.50
CA SER A 36 -5.05 -8.84 27.98
C SER A 36 -6.38 -8.17 27.67
N ARG A 37 -6.40 -6.85 27.50
CA ARG A 37 -7.60 -6.08 27.13
C ARG A 37 -7.86 -6.08 25.63
N PHE A 38 -6.83 -6.35 24.83
CA PHE A 38 -6.91 -6.44 23.38
C PHE A 38 -6.44 -7.83 22.92
N PRO A 39 -7.24 -8.88 23.22
CA PRO A 39 -6.85 -10.26 22.93
C PRO A 39 -6.88 -10.59 21.43
N ASN A 40 -7.68 -9.86 20.67
CA ASN A 40 -7.81 -10.07 19.24
C ASN A 40 -6.78 -9.20 18.51
N GLN A 41 -5.70 -9.81 18.07
CA GLN A 41 -4.64 -9.16 17.33
C GLN A 41 -4.66 -9.68 15.89
N ILE A 42 -4.83 -8.77 14.95
CA ILE A 42 -4.84 -9.10 13.53
C ILE A 42 -3.61 -8.46 12.90
N GLU A 43 -2.76 -9.28 12.32
CA GLU A 43 -1.60 -8.81 11.61
C GLU A 43 -1.89 -8.76 10.12
N PHE A 44 -1.58 -7.61 9.49
CA PHE A 44 -1.63 -7.44 8.06
C PHE A 44 -0.20 -7.56 7.53
N PRO A 45 0.18 -8.69 6.93
CA PRO A 45 1.52 -8.84 6.40
C PRO A 45 1.75 -7.89 5.22
N ASP A 46 3.02 -7.58 4.97
CA ASP A 46 3.39 -6.76 3.82
C ASP A 46 3.03 -7.47 2.51
N TYR A 47 2.63 -6.69 1.52
CA TYR A 47 2.30 -7.22 0.21
C TYR A 47 3.55 -7.68 -0.54
N THR A 48 3.40 -8.73 -1.31
CA THR A 48 4.41 -9.16 -2.29
C THR A 48 4.38 -8.25 -3.52
N GLY A 49 5.41 -8.32 -4.36
CA GLY A 49 5.44 -7.58 -5.62
C GLY A 49 4.26 -7.90 -6.54
N ALA A 50 3.87 -9.17 -6.60
CA ALA A 50 2.71 -9.59 -7.41
C ALA A 50 1.40 -9.01 -6.87
N GLU A 51 1.24 -8.98 -5.55
CA GLU A 51 0.06 -8.39 -4.92
C GLU A 51 0.02 -6.87 -5.14
N LEU A 52 1.16 -6.20 -5.05
CA LEU A 52 1.26 -4.76 -5.33
C LEU A 52 0.96 -4.45 -6.79
N LEU A 53 1.36 -5.31 -7.72
CA LEU A 53 0.97 -5.19 -9.13
C LEU A 53 -0.54 -5.28 -9.29
N ALA A 54 -1.18 -6.24 -8.63
CA ALA A 54 -2.64 -6.40 -8.67
C ALA A 54 -3.36 -5.16 -8.12
N ILE A 55 -2.85 -4.60 -7.04
CA ILE A 55 -3.38 -3.36 -6.44
C ILE A 55 -3.23 -2.20 -7.43
N THR A 56 -2.07 -2.07 -8.06
CA THR A 56 -1.81 -1.03 -9.07
C THR A 56 -2.78 -1.14 -10.24
N GLN A 57 -2.99 -2.34 -10.75
CA GLN A 57 -3.94 -2.61 -11.84
C GLN A 57 -5.37 -2.27 -11.44
N SER A 58 -5.75 -2.61 -10.22
CA SER A 58 -7.09 -2.33 -9.69
C SER A 58 -7.34 -0.83 -9.58
N ILE A 59 -6.38 -0.07 -9.05
CA ILE A 59 -6.48 1.39 -8.94
C ILE A 59 -6.52 2.02 -10.33
N ALA A 60 -5.67 1.56 -11.25
CA ALA A 60 -5.64 2.04 -12.62
C ALA A 60 -7.00 1.85 -13.30
N LYS A 61 -7.58 0.67 -13.18
CA LYS A 61 -8.89 0.36 -13.73
C LYS A 61 -9.97 1.29 -13.17
N SER A 62 -9.95 1.56 -11.89
CA SER A 62 -10.93 2.45 -11.25
C SER A 62 -10.82 3.89 -11.76
N LYS A 63 -9.64 4.30 -12.24
CA LYS A 63 -9.39 5.63 -12.82
C LYS A 63 -9.55 5.67 -14.35
N GLY A 64 -9.92 4.56 -14.96
CA GLY A 64 -10.09 4.47 -16.41
C GLY A 64 -8.80 4.23 -17.20
N TYR A 65 -7.76 3.75 -16.54
CA TYR A 65 -6.47 3.40 -17.16
C TYR A 65 -6.28 1.89 -17.23
N ARG A 66 -5.41 1.47 -18.13
CA ARG A 66 -4.96 0.07 -18.24
C ARG A 66 -3.45 0.05 -18.40
N LEU A 67 -2.85 -1.01 -17.89
CA LEU A 67 -1.40 -1.22 -18.00
C LEU A 67 -1.12 -2.13 -19.20
N ASP A 68 -0.09 -1.79 -19.97
CA ASP A 68 0.42 -2.68 -20.99
C ASP A 68 0.92 -3.98 -20.33
N ASP A 69 0.74 -5.11 -21.01
CA ASP A 69 1.22 -6.41 -20.52
C ASP A 69 2.71 -6.40 -20.24
N ALA A 70 3.48 -5.62 -20.98
CA ALA A 70 4.91 -5.46 -20.76
C ALA A 70 5.26 -4.79 -19.43
N CYS A 71 4.29 -4.14 -18.75
CA CYS A 71 4.51 -3.53 -17.44
C CYS A 71 4.60 -4.56 -16.31
N ALA A 72 4.01 -5.74 -16.47
CA ALA A 72 3.80 -6.67 -15.37
C ALA A 72 5.13 -7.12 -14.73
N MET A 73 6.05 -7.67 -15.49
CA MET A 73 7.31 -8.18 -14.95
C MET A 73 8.19 -7.07 -14.36
N PRO A 74 8.42 -5.94 -15.04
CA PRO A 74 9.19 -4.84 -14.45
C PRO A 74 8.59 -4.29 -13.15
N LEU A 75 7.26 -4.18 -13.07
CA LEU A 75 6.59 -3.69 -11.87
C LEU A 75 6.73 -4.67 -10.71
N VAL A 76 6.55 -5.95 -10.94
CA VAL A 76 6.75 -6.97 -9.91
C VAL A 76 8.18 -6.91 -9.37
N ALA A 77 9.16 -6.84 -10.25
CA ALA A 77 10.57 -6.75 -9.86
C ALA A 77 10.85 -5.48 -9.05
N PHE A 78 10.29 -4.35 -9.47
CA PHE A 78 10.42 -3.08 -8.77
C PHE A 78 9.83 -3.15 -7.36
N PHE A 79 8.61 -3.65 -7.25
CA PHE A 79 7.92 -3.76 -5.95
C PHE A 79 8.62 -4.75 -5.02
N ASP A 80 9.04 -5.90 -5.54
CA ASP A 80 9.78 -6.89 -4.74
C ASP A 80 11.09 -6.31 -4.20
N ARG A 81 11.82 -5.56 -5.03
CA ARG A 81 13.04 -4.89 -4.60
C ARG A 81 12.77 -3.88 -3.50
N ARG A 82 11.73 -3.05 -3.65
CA ARG A 82 11.37 -2.04 -2.65
C ARG A 82 10.95 -2.69 -1.34
N GLN A 83 10.16 -3.76 -1.41
CA GLN A 83 9.72 -4.47 -0.22
C GLN A 83 10.89 -5.14 0.51
N SER A 84 11.88 -5.65 -0.23
CA SER A 84 13.06 -6.24 0.39
C SER A 84 13.97 -5.19 1.05
N GLU A 85 13.97 -3.96 0.53
CA GLU A 85 14.76 -2.87 1.10
C GLU A 85 14.14 -2.34 2.39
N ASN A 86 12.88 -1.94 2.35
CA ASN A 86 12.21 -1.40 3.55
C ASN A 86 10.68 -1.34 3.38
N ALA A 87 10.02 -2.46 3.60
CA ALA A 87 8.57 -2.57 3.47
C ALA A 87 7.80 -1.60 4.38
N ALA A 88 8.28 -1.40 5.62
CA ALA A 88 7.60 -0.56 6.59
C ALA A 88 7.56 0.92 6.16
N GLU A 89 8.64 1.41 5.54
CA GLU A 89 8.73 2.80 5.08
C GLU A 89 8.06 3.01 3.72
N ASN A 90 8.02 1.98 2.89
CA ASN A 90 7.45 2.08 1.55
C ASN A 90 5.93 2.24 1.54
N GLY A 91 5.24 1.81 2.60
CA GLY A 91 3.81 2.04 2.76
C GLY A 91 2.89 1.12 1.95
N ASN A 92 3.39 -0.01 1.46
CA ASN A 92 2.60 -1.04 0.78
C ASN A 92 1.65 -0.48 -0.28
N GLY A 93 0.32 -0.50 -0.05
CA GLY A 93 -0.67 0.01 -1.00
C GLY A 93 -0.47 1.48 -1.38
N ARG A 94 0.07 2.29 -0.48
CA ARG A 94 0.41 3.69 -0.78
C ARG A 94 1.53 3.76 -1.82
N MET A 95 2.52 2.88 -1.73
CA MET A 95 3.59 2.81 -2.72
C MET A 95 3.03 2.47 -4.10
N ALA A 96 2.12 1.51 -4.19
CA ALA A 96 1.47 1.16 -5.45
C ALA A 96 0.71 2.37 -6.04
N ARG A 97 -0.05 3.08 -5.22
CA ARG A 97 -0.78 4.28 -5.64
C ARG A 97 0.16 5.37 -6.11
N ASN A 98 1.22 5.67 -5.36
CA ASN A 98 2.16 6.72 -5.71
C ASN A 98 2.91 6.39 -7.01
N THR A 99 3.28 5.15 -7.20
CA THR A 99 3.92 4.68 -8.44
C THR A 99 3.00 4.86 -9.63
N LEU A 100 1.72 4.52 -9.47
CA LEU A 100 0.71 4.70 -10.51
C LEU A 100 0.48 6.17 -10.83
N GLU A 101 0.36 7.03 -9.83
CA GLU A 101 0.15 8.46 -10.04
C GLU A 101 1.31 9.11 -10.80
N LYS A 102 2.53 8.69 -10.49
CA LYS A 102 3.72 9.11 -11.25
C LYS A 102 3.64 8.66 -12.71
N ALA A 103 3.23 7.42 -12.92
CA ALA A 103 3.08 6.88 -14.28
C ALA A 103 2.04 7.65 -15.08
N ILE A 104 0.92 7.99 -14.47
CA ILE A 104 -0.13 8.80 -15.12
C ILE A 104 0.41 10.18 -15.51
N LEU A 105 1.17 10.82 -14.62
CA LEU A 105 1.78 12.10 -14.91
C LEU A 105 2.78 12.00 -16.08
N ASN A 106 3.61 10.97 -16.08
CA ASN A 106 4.57 10.73 -17.15
C ASN A 106 3.88 10.41 -18.49
N GLN A 107 2.78 9.66 -18.44
CA GLN A 107 1.95 9.41 -19.61
C GLN A 107 1.41 10.74 -20.19
N SER A 108 0.94 11.62 -19.33
CA SER A 108 0.45 12.94 -19.77
C SER A 108 1.52 13.72 -20.52
N LYS A 109 2.76 13.68 -20.05
CA LYS A 109 3.90 14.31 -20.72
C LYS A 109 4.19 13.66 -22.10
N ARG A 110 4.11 12.33 -22.14
CA ARG A 110 4.30 11.57 -23.39
C ARG A 110 3.22 11.90 -24.42
N LEU A 111 1.97 12.04 -23.97
CA LEU A 111 0.84 12.36 -24.87
C LEU A 111 0.94 13.75 -25.49
N VAL A 112 1.59 14.69 -24.81
CA VAL A 112 1.88 16.02 -25.38
C VAL A 112 2.80 15.88 -26.59
N ALA A 113 3.76 14.96 -26.54
CA ALA A 113 4.70 14.70 -27.63
C ALA A 113 4.14 13.78 -28.71
N ASP A 114 3.18 12.92 -28.37
CA ASP A 114 2.58 11.94 -29.28
C ASP A 114 1.05 11.95 -29.16
N ALA A 115 0.40 12.74 -30.01
CA ALA A 115 -1.05 12.91 -29.98
C ALA A 115 -1.83 11.66 -30.43
N ASP A 116 -1.19 10.73 -31.12
CA ASP A 116 -1.84 9.51 -31.64
C ASP A 116 -1.78 8.35 -30.64
N ALA A 117 -1.08 8.51 -29.51
CA ALA A 117 -0.99 7.48 -28.48
C ALA A 117 -2.33 7.25 -27.78
N ALA A 118 -2.57 6.03 -27.34
CA ALA A 118 -3.77 5.68 -26.58
C ALA A 118 -3.83 6.45 -25.26
N LEU A 119 -4.96 7.08 -24.99
CA LEU A 119 -5.16 7.94 -23.81
C LEU A 119 -5.24 7.18 -22.50
N ASP A 120 -5.61 5.92 -22.56
CA ASP A 120 -5.86 5.09 -21.38
C ASP A 120 -4.74 4.08 -21.08
N LEU A 121 -3.73 3.98 -21.96
CA LEU A 121 -2.69 2.97 -21.85
C LEU A 121 -1.44 3.52 -21.16
N LEU A 122 -1.00 2.83 -20.11
CA LEU A 122 0.27 3.07 -19.43
C LEU A 122 1.32 2.10 -19.95
N LEU A 123 2.47 2.61 -20.34
CA LEU A 123 3.59 1.84 -20.87
C LEU A 123 4.69 1.68 -19.80
N PRO A 124 5.57 0.67 -19.92
CA PRO A 124 6.67 0.50 -18.96
C PRO A 124 7.53 1.74 -18.77
N GLY A 125 7.74 2.51 -19.83
CA GLY A 125 8.52 3.75 -19.77
C GLY A 125 7.86 4.88 -18.98
N ASP A 126 6.54 4.81 -18.75
CA ASP A 126 5.83 5.80 -17.92
C ASP A 126 6.12 5.59 -16.44
N PHE A 127 6.43 4.37 -16.03
CA PHE A 127 6.85 4.04 -14.67
C PHE A 127 8.37 4.24 -14.56
N GLU A 128 8.78 5.02 -13.58
CA GLU A 128 10.19 5.20 -13.28
C GLU A 128 10.66 4.05 -12.38
N LEU A 129 11.06 2.94 -12.98
CA LEU A 129 11.34 1.68 -12.28
C LEU A 129 12.83 1.48 -11.92
N GLU A 130 13.52 2.54 -11.59
CA GLU A 130 14.93 2.50 -11.22
C GLU A 130 15.16 2.51 -9.72
#